data_eb7a9e58bf5e509dfe129ffa35e2a524
#
_entry.id   eb7a9e58bf5e509dfe129ffa35e2a524
#
_cell.length_a   1.000
_cell.length_b   1.000
_cell.length_c   1.000
_cell.angle_alpha   90.00
_cell.angle_beta   90.00
_cell.angle_gamma   90.00
#
_symmetry.space_group_name_H-M   'P 1'
#
loop_
_entity.id
_entity.type
_entity.pdbx_description
1 polymer ?
#
loop_
_entity_poly.entity_id
_entity_poly.type
_entity_poly.pdbx_seq_one_letter_code
_entity_poly.pdbx_strand_id
1 'polypeptide(L)'
;MRRYEIKPGEMEPFLEAVRTAFPVREQYGFGVEFALVDEERNEFTWAVSHDGDFAEAEAAYYASPERAALPANPADFIDVMHLGMVRVERL
;
A
#
# COMPACT_ATOMS: atom_id res chain seq x y z
N MET A 1 -8.62 -0.22 4.53
CA MET A 1 -8.00 1.11 4.41
C MET A 1 -6.72 1.16 5.22
N ARG A 2 -5.73 1.84 4.72
CA ARG A 2 -4.41 1.91 5.36
C ARG A 2 -3.96 3.35 5.41
N ARG A 3 -3.46 3.78 6.57
CA ARG A 3 -2.88 5.10 6.78
C ARG A 3 -1.46 4.92 7.32
N TYR A 4 -0.50 5.52 6.65
CA TYR A 4 0.90 5.41 7.01
C TYR A 4 1.43 6.78 7.42
N GLU A 5 2.12 6.80 8.57
CA GLU A 5 2.94 7.94 8.96
C GLU A 5 4.32 7.70 8.36
N ILE A 6 4.73 8.60 7.47
CA ILE A 6 5.99 8.44 6.71
C ILE A 6 7.15 9.04 7.50
N LYS A 7 8.30 8.42 7.41
CA LYS A 7 9.52 8.97 8.02
C LYS A 7 9.81 10.36 7.47
N PRO A 8 10.32 11.29 8.31
CA PRO A 8 10.61 12.66 7.87
C PRO A 8 11.48 12.72 6.61
N GLY A 9 11.03 13.49 5.61
CA GLY A 9 11.76 13.64 4.35
C GLY A 9 11.68 12.48 3.38
N GLU A 10 10.91 11.42 3.70
CA GLU A 10 10.90 10.18 2.92
C GLU A 10 9.66 10.01 2.04
N MET A 11 8.78 11.01 1.95
CA MET A 11 7.54 10.88 1.16
C MET A 11 7.80 10.61 -0.32
N GLU A 12 8.71 11.34 -0.95
CA GLU A 12 9.00 11.15 -2.37
C GLU A 12 9.60 9.78 -2.69
N PRO A 13 10.65 9.30 -1.99
CA PRO A 13 11.13 7.94 -2.20
C PRO A 13 10.08 6.87 -1.84
N PHE A 14 9.21 7.13 -0.85
CA PHE A 14 8.09 6.23 -0.55
C PHE A 14 7.13 6.13 -1.74
N LEU A 15 6.70 7.26 -2.31
CA LEU A 15 5.78 7.27 -3.45
C LEU A 15 6.39 6.57 -4.68
N GLU A 16 7.68 6.76 -4.92
CA GLU A 16 8.40 6.04 -5.96
C GLU A 16 8.35 4.53 -5.76
N ALA A 17 8.60 4.09 -4.53
CA ALA A 17 8.55 2.66 -4.18
C ALA A 17 7.14 2.10 -4.36
N VAL A 18 6.10 2.84 -3.97
CA VAL A 18 4.69 2.44 -4.15
C VAL A 18 4.35 2.31 -5.63
N ARG A 19 4.74 3.29 -6.45
CA ARG A 19 4.48 3.24 -7.90
C ARG A 19 5.14 2.02 -8.56
N THR A 20 6.31 1.63 -8.09
CA THR A 20 7.02 0.45 -8.58
C THR A 20 6.39 -0.85 -8.09
N ALA A 21 5.92 -0.87 -6.84
CA ALA A 21 5.32 -2.07 -6.24
C ALA A 21 3.89 -2.33 -6.72
N PHE A 22 3.15 -1.29 -7.08
CA PHE A 22 1.73 -1.42 -7.37
C PHE A 22 1.42 -2.38 -8.54
N PRO A 23 2.13 -2.34 -9.68
CA PRO A 23 1.89 -3.30 -10.76
C PRO A 23 2.03 -4.76 -10.32
N VAL A 24 2.89 -5.06 -9.37
CA VAL A 24 3.04 -6.41 -8.82
C VAL A 24 1.79 -6.78 -8.01
N ARG A 25 1.28 -5.87 -7.18
CA ARG A 25 0.01 -6.10 -6.47
C ARG A 25 -1.15 -6.37 -7.42
N GLU A 26 -1.22 -5.66 -8.54
CA GLU A 26 -2.26 -5.88 -9.55
C GLU A 26 -2.21 -7.30 -10.12
N GLN A 27 -1.03 -7.88 -10.27
CA GLN A 27 -0.86 -9.27 -10.73
C GLN A 27 -1.48 -10.27 -9.76
N TYR A 28 -1.62 -9.90 -8.49
CA TYR A 28 -2.26 -10.72 -7.45
C TYR A 28 -3.71 -10.35 -7.21
N GLY A 29 -4.31 -9.56 -8.12
CA GLY A 29 -5.73 -9.21 -8.11
C GLY A 29 -6.10 -8.00 -7.26
N PHE A 30 -5.13 -7.26 -6.75
CA PHE A 30 -5.42 -6.06 -5.96
C PHE A 30 -5.73 -4.86 -6.84
N GLY A 31 -6.66 -4.04 -6.36
CA GLY A 31 -6.95 -2.73 -6.92
C GLY A 31 -6.79 -1.64 -5.87
N VAL A 32 -6.63 -0.40 -6.32
CA VAL A 32 -6.61 0.77 -5.44
C VAL A 32 -7.87 1.58 -5.70
N GLU A 33 -8.66 1.77 -4.65
CA GLU A 33 -9.88 2.59 -4.72
C GLU A 33 -9.55 4.09 -4.68
N PHE A 34 -8.57 4.46 -3.86
CA PHE A 34 -8.02 5.81 -3.81
C PHE A 34 -6.67 5.81 -3.11
N ALA A 35 -5.90 6.87 -3.33
CA ALA A 35 -4.66 7.14 -2.65
C ALA A 35 -4.53 8.63 -2.39
N LEU A 36 -4.22 9.02 -1.16
CA LEU A 36 -4.17 10.40 -0.72
C LEU A 36 -2.84 10.69 -0.03
N VAL A 37 -2.24 11.83 -0.37
CA VAL A 37 -1.05 12.35 0.31
C VAL A 37 -1.46 13.55 1.15
N ASP A 38 -1.20 13.49 2.45
CA ASP A 38 -1.34 14.63 3.36
C ASP A 38 0.07 15.20 3.60
N GLU A 39 0.43 16.22 2.88
CA GLU A 39 1.77 16.82 2.95
C GLU A 39 2.03 17.49 4.29
N GLU A 40 1.00 18.09 4.89
CA GLU A 40 1.11 18.78 6.17
C GLU A 40 1.45 17.82 7.30
N ARG A 41 0.78 16.64 7.32
CA ARG A 41 1.00 15.62 8.35
C ARG A 41 2.06 14.58 7.96
N ASN A 42 2.55 14.64 6.73
CA ASN A 42 3.46 13.64 6.17
C ASN A 42 2.89 12.24 6.26
N GLU A 43 1.63 12.09 5.84
CA GLU A 43 0.89 10.84 5.87
C GLU A 43 0.43 10.43 4.48
N PHE A 44 0.32 9.12 4.27
CA PHE A 44 -0.25 8.53 3.07
C PHE A 44 -1.40 7.62 3.45
N THR A 45 -2.54 7.80 2.82
CA THR A 45 -3.74 6.98 3.06
C THR A 45 -4.22 6.39 1.75
N TRP A 46 -4.48 5.10 1.75
CA TRP A 46 -5.03 4.43 0.59
C TRP A 46 -6.01 3.34 0.96
N ALA A 47 -6.88 3.00 0.02
CA ALA A 47 -7.78 1.88 0.13
C ALA A 47 -7.44 0.86 -0.96
N VAL A 48 -7.14 -0.34 -0.52
CA VAL A 48 -6.76 -1.48 -1.39
C VAL A 48 -7.90 -2.48 -1.34
N SER A 49 -8.31 -3.00 -2.49
CA SER A 49 -9.39 -3.95 -2.61
C SER A 49 -8.94 -5.23 -3.31
N HIS A 50 -9.73 -6.30 -3.12
CA HIS A 50 -9.53 -7.58 -3.80
C HIS A 50 -10.89 -8.28 -3.91
N ASP A 51 -11.19 -8.87 -5.06
CA ASP A 51 -12.48 -9.53 -5.31
C ASP A 51 -12.58 -10.92 -4.69
N GLY A 52 -11.45 -11.55 -4.36
CA GLY A 52 -11.39 -12.85 -3.73
C GLY A 52 -11.08 -12.78 -2.24
N ASP A 53 -10.36 -13.79 -1.73
CA ASP A 53 -9.89 -13.80 -0.35
C ASP A 53 -8.72 -12.84 -0.18
N PHE A 54 -8.98 -11.71 0.48
CA PHE A 54 -7.98 -10.66 0.67
C PHE A 54 -6.75 -11.17 1.43
N ALA A 55 -6.95 -11.86 2.53
CA ALA A 55 -5.85 -12.32 3.39
C ALA A 55 -4.96 -13.34 2.66
N GLU A 56 -5.57 -14.27 1.92
CA GLU A 56 -4.84 -15.26 1.13
C GLU A 56 -4.04 -14.59 0.01
N ALA A 57 -4.66 -13.67 -0.72
CA ALA A 57 -4.00 -12.93 -1.79
C ALA A 57 -2.84 -12.08 -1.27
N GLU A 58 -3.01 -11.43 -0.11
CA GLU A 58 -1.96 -10.63 0.51
C GLU A 58 -0.78 -11.50 0.96
N ALA A 59 -1.05 -12.66 1.55
CA ALA A 59 -0.01 -13.61 1.92
C ALA A 59 0.78 -14.08 0.69
N ALA A 60 0.09 -14.40 -0.40
CA ALA A 60 0.73 -14.80 -1.66
C ALA A 60 1.59 -13.67 -2.24
N TYR A 61 1.08 -12.44 -2.22
CA TYR A 61 1.83 -11.27 -2.68
C TYR A 61 3.11 -11.06 -1.87
N TYR A 62 3.03 -11.09 -0.54
CA TYR A 62 4.21 -10.89 0.32
C TYR A 62 5.24 -12.02 0.19
N ALA A 63 4.82 -13.23 -0.16
CA ALA A 63 5.71 -14.37 -0.38
C ALA A 63 6.22 -14.45 -1.82
N SER A 64 5.79 -13.57 -2.72
CA SER A 64 6.09 -13.68 -4.13
C SER A 64 7.55 -13.32 -4.47
N PRO A 65 8.15 -14.00 -5.47
CA PRO A 65 9.46 -13.61 -5.96
C PRO A 65 9.46 -12.25 -6.64
N GLU A 66 8.33 -11.86 -7.25
CA GLU A 66 8.18 -10.56 -7.90
C GLU A 66 8.30 -9.42 -6.88
N ARG A 67 7.67 -9.57 -5.71
CA ARG A 67 7.80 -8.58 -4.63
C ARG A 67 9.23 -8.54 -4.08
N ALA A 68 9.85 -9.70 -3.91
CA ALA A 68 11.22 -9.78 -3.42
C ALA A 68 12.23 -9.13 -4.38
N ALA A 69 11.92 -9.08 -5.66
CA ALA A 69 12.75 -8.48 -6.69
C ALA A 69 12.57 -6.96 -6.85
N LEU A 70 11.65 -6.33 -6.09
CA LEU A 70 11.44 -4.89 -6.16
C LEU A 70 12.70 -4.13 -5.72
N PRO A 71 13.03 -3.00 -6.39
CA PRO A 71 14.23 -2.22 -6.06
C PRO A 71 14.17 -1.57 -4.67
N ALA A 72 12.97 -1.31 -4.16
CA ALA A 72 12.77 -0.76 -2.83
C ALA A 72 11.51 -1.32 -2.20
N ASN A 73 11.53 -1.54 -0.89
CA ASN A 73 10.36 -1.95 -0.12
C ASN A 73 9.69 -0.70 0.45
N PRO A 74 8.43 -0.40 0.09
CA PRO A 74 7.72 0.76 0.63
C PRO A 74 7.73 0.83 2.16
N ALA A 75 7.72 -0.31 2.85
CA ALA A 75 7.73 -0.37 4.31
C ALA A 75 8.96 0.28 4.93
N ASP A 76 10.08 0.36 4.22
CA ASP A 76 11.31 0.95 4.72
C ASP A 76 11.18 2.46 4.98
N PHE A 77 10.19 3.11 4.36
CA PHE A 77 9.95 4.54 4.48
C PHE A 77 8.82 4.89 5.44
N ILE A 78 8.19 3.86 6.05
CA ILE A 78 7.03 4.02 6.92
C ILE A 78 7.48 3.98 8.38
N ASP A 79 7.06 4.99 9.14
CA ASP A 79 7.31 5.05 10.58
C ASP A 79 6.24 4.28 11.35
N VAL A 80 4.96 4.55 11.09
CA VAL A 80 3.83 3.90 11.74
C VAL A 80 2.78 3.50 10.71
N MET A 81 2.26 2.27 10.83
CA MET A 81 1.17 1.76 9.99
C MET A 81 -0.12 1.66 10.79
N HIS A 82 -1.20 2.20 10.23
CA HIS A 82 -2.55 2.02 10.74
C HIS A 82 -3.35 1.23 9.70
N LEU A 83 -3.66 -0.03 10.01
CA LEU A 83 -4.32 -0.95 9.11
C LEU A 83 -5.72 -1.26 9.60
N GLY A 84 -6.68 -1.36 8.69
CA GLY A 84 -8.04 -1.74 9.02
C GLY A 84 -8.82 -2.21 7.81
N MET A 85 -9.77 -3.10 8.05
CA MET A 85 -10.74 -3.51 7.04
C MET A 85 -11.96 -2.62 7.16
N VAL A 86 -12.41 -2.09 6.03
CA VAL A 86 -13.58 -1.20 5.95
C VAL A 86 -14.49 -1.68 4.83
N ARG A 87 -15.75 -1.27 4.88
CA ARG A 87 -16.69 -1.47 3.78
C ARG A 87 -17.17 -0.13 3.28
N VAL A 88 -17.51 -0.07 2.00
CA VAL A 88 -18.11 1.12 1.42
C VAL A 88 -19.59 1.16 1.80
N GLU A 89 -20.06 2.29 2.31
CA GLU A 89 -21.46 2.53 2.63
C GLU A 89 -22.03 3.55 1.67
N ARG A 90 -23.17 3.24 1.10
CA ARG A 90 -23.91 4.19 0.26
C ARG A 90 -24.89 4.97 1.11
N LEU A 91 -24.71 6.27 1.13
CA LEU A 91 -25.60 7.19 1.86
C LEU A 91 -26.71 7.70 0.97
#